data_48e94d5070215ece2cd1fce2fd3c6dc4
#
_entry.id   48e94d5070215ece2cd1fce2fd3c6dc4
#
_cell.length_a   1.000
_cell.length_b   1.000
_cell.length_c   1.000
_cell.angle_alpha   90.00
_cell.angle_beta   90.00
_cell.angle_gamma   90.00
#
_symmetry.space_group_name_H-M   'P 1'
#
loop_
_entity.id
_entity.type
_entity.pdbx_description
1 polymer ?
#
loop_
_entity_poly.entity_id
_entity_poly.type
_entity_poly.pdbx_seq_one_letter_code
_entity_poly.pdbx_strand_id
1 'polypeptide(L)'
;MASTAPTASIVAGIDVGSLTTEAALLGVTGNGAPPRLLGQGMVMTGHDARGAAEAALAAALAQAGLGRGDVSRLVATGYGRIAVTGADQRITEITCHARGARLLLPAARTVIDIGGQDSKVIVLDAGGRVVDFAMNDKCAAGTGRFLEVMAAALGVALDDMGRRDAAAHGAVSISSMCTVFAESEVVSLIAAQEPRDAIIRGLHEAVAERTAALCARAGGAPPVAMTGGVAKNAGVVRALEARLKTRLLIPPDPQMAGAIGAALAAADAAASPTRPAPGS
;
A
#
# COMPACT_ATOMS: atom_id res chain seq x y z
N MET A 1 2.15 -12.01 46.34
CA MET A 1 1.25 -11.48 45.30
C MET A 1 1.97 -11.61 43.98
N ALA A 2 1.57 -12.57 43.16
CA ALA A 2 2.17 -12.79 41.84
C ALA A 2 1.71 -11.63 40.93
N SER A 3 2.67 -10.83 40.47
CA SER A 3 2.44 -9.83 39.41
C SER A 3 2.08 -10.59 38.14
N THR A 4 0.81 -10.65 37.79
CA THR A 4 0.38 -11.12 36.47
C THR A 4 0.89 -10.09 35.46
N ALA A 5 1.95 -10.45 34.72
CA ALA A 5 2.35 -9.68 33.55
C ALA A 5 1.11 -9.49 32.67
N PRO A 6 0.85 -8.29 32.13
CA PRO A 6 -0.31 -8.05 31.28
C PRO A 6 -0.21 -8.98 30.07
N THR A 7 -1.21 -9.84 29.92
CA THR A 7 -1.30 -10.81 28.82
C THR A 7 -1.32 -10.01 27.52
N ALA A 8 -0.30 -10.19 26.68
CA ALA A 8 -0.25 -9.50 25.39
C ALA A 8 -1.41 -10.03 24.53
N SER A 9 -2.29 -9.15 24.10
CA SER A 9 -3.36 -9.47 23.15
C SER A 9 -2.79 -9.49 21.74
N ILE A 10 -3.13 -10.49 20.93
CA ILE A 10 -2.73 -10.57 19.53
C ILE A 10 -3.90 -10.14 18.67
N VAL A 11 -3.67 -9.20 17.80
CA VAL A 11 -4.66 -8.69 16.85
C VAL A 11 -4.18 -8.82 15.42
N ALA A 12 -5.11 -8.94 14.48
CA ALA A 12 -4.82 -9.10 13.07
C ALA A 12 -5.47 -8.01 12.23
N GLY A 13 -4.78 -7.61 11.16
CA GLY A 13 -5.32 -6.80 10.09
C GLY A 13 -5.11 -7.48 8.75
N ILE A 14 -6.12 -7.43 7.89
CA ILE A 14 -6.05 -7.94 6.52
C ILE A 14 -6.42 -6.81 5.56
N ASP A 15 -5.56 -6.58 4.57
CA ASP A 15 -5.81 -5.68 3.45
C ASP A 15 -6.01 -6.51 2.18
N VAL A 16 -7.23 -6.52 1.67
CA VAL A 16 -7.55 -7.25 0.43
C VAL A 16 -7.52 -6.28 -0.74
N GLY A 17 -6.34 -6.14 -1.34
CA GLY A 17 -6.13 -5.31 -2.52
C GLY A 17 -6.57 -5.99 -3.82
N SER A 18 -6.48 -5.26 -4.93
CA SER A 18 -6.87 -5.74 -6.25
C SER A 18 -5.86 -6.73 -6.88
N LEU A 19 -4.58 -6.64 -6.52
CA LEU A 19 -3.52 -7.54 -7.00
C LEU A 19 -2.98 -8.44 -5.89
N THR A 20 -2.73 -7.89 -4.72
CA THR A 20 -2.19 -8.60 -3.57
C THR A 20 -3.08 -8.44 -2.36
N THR A 21 -3.03 -9.43 -1.48
CA THR A 21 -3.69 -9.43 -0.18
C THR A 21 -2.64 -9.59 0.90
N GLU A 22 -2.62 -8.68 1.85
CA GLU A 22 -1.67 -8.61 2.94
C GLU A 22 -2.35 -8.87 4.28
N ALA A 23 -1.64 -9.55 5.19
CA ALA A 23 -2.06 -9.74 6.58
C ALA A 23 -0.92 -9.36 7.53
N ALA A 24 -1.25 -8.69 8.62
CA ALA A 24 -0.32 -8.32 9.68
C ALA A 24 -0.85 -8.74 11.05
N LEU A 25 0.04 -9.27 11.90
CA LEU A 25 -0.24 -9.60 13.29
C LEU A 25 0.51 -8.63 14.21
N LEU A 26 -0.20 -8.00 15.14
CA LEU A 26 0.38 -7.14 16.15
C LEU A 26 0.17 -7.72 17.55
N GLY A 27 1.24 -7.73 18.34
CA GLY A 27 1.17 -7.94 19.78
C GLY A 27 0.93 -6.60 20.49
N VAL A 28 -0.12 -6.53 21.31
CA VAL A 28 -0.53 -5.34 22.03
C VAL A 28 -0.45 -5.62 23.53
N THR A 29 0.28 -4.79 24.26
CA THR A 29 0.37 -4.85 25.72
C THR A 29 -0.46 -3.73 26.33
N GLY A 30 -1.24 -4.02 27.36
CA GLY A 30 -2.14 -3.05 28.01
C GLY A 30 -1.44 -1.91 28.78
N ASN A 31 -0.12 -1.79 28.70
CA ASN A 31 0.70 -0.81 29.42
C ASN A 31 1.07 0.45 28.60
N GLY A 32 0.42 0.66 27.43
CA GLY A 32 0.69 1.82 26.57
C GLY A 32 1.96 1.73 25.71
N ALA A 33 2.66 0.58 25.74
CA ALA A 33 3.79 0.36 24.84
C ALA A 33 3.32 0.28 23.36
N PRO A 34 4.14 0.70 22.40
CA PRO A 34 3.78 0.62 20.99
C PRO A 34 3.55 -0.83 20.58
N PRO A 35 2.56 -1.10 19.71
CA PRO A 35 2.31 -2.43 19.17
C PRO A 35 3.53 -2.99 18.46
N ARG A 36 3.79 -4.28 18.64
CA ARG A 36 4.91 -4.98 18.01
C ARG A 36 4.42 -5.85 16.85
N LEU A 37 5.02 -5.72 15.68
CA LEU A 37 4.78 -6.63 14.56
C LEU A 37 5.32 -8.02 14.90
N LEU A 38 4.44 -9.03 14.87
CA LEU A 38 4.76 -10.42 15.19
C LEU A 38 4.91 -11.28 13.94
N GLY A 39 4.10 -11.02 12.91
CA GLY A 39 4.11 -11.76 11.67
C GLY A 39 3.39 -11.00 10.57
N GLN A 40 3.75 -11.32 9.34
CA GLN A 40 3.16 -10.75 8.14
C GLN A 40 3.04 -11.81 7.04
N GLY A 41 2.03 -11.71 6.22
CA GLY A 41 1.81 -12.58 5.07
C GLY A 41 1.30 -11.79 3.89
N MET A 42 1.70 -12.19 2.69
CA MET A 42 1.25 -11.58 1.44
C MET A 42 1.08 -12.66 0.39
N VAL A 43 -0.03 -12.60 -0.34
CA VAL A 43 -0.35 -13.49 -1.45
C VAL A 43 -0.97 -12.70 -2.61
N MET A 44 -0.98 -13.28 -3.80
CA MET A 44 -1.76 -12.72 -4.91
C MET A 44 -3.25 -12.88 -4.62
N THR A 45 -4.05 -11.83 -4.83
CA THR A 45 -5.50 -11.85 -4.59
C THR A 45 -6.21 -12.77 -5.59
N GLY A 46 -5.82 -12.71 -6.87
CA GLY A 46 -6.48 -13.48 -7.92
C GLY A 46 -7.98 -13.21 -8.02
N HIS A 47 -8.74 -14.25 -8.31
CA HIS A 47 -10.21 -14.19 -8.43
C HIS A 47 -10.95 -14.61 -7.14
N ASP A 48 -10.24 -15.18 -6.17
CA ASP A 48 -10.79 -15.63 -4.88
C ASP A 48 -10.24 -14.77 -3.73
N ALA A 49 -10.87 -13.62 -3.52
CA ALA A 49 -10.50 -12.68 -2.47
C ALA A 49 -10.63 -13.29 -1.05
N ARG A 50 -11.57 -14.25 -0.84
CA ARG A 50 -11.72 -14.92 0.44
C ARG A 50 -10.55 -15.86 0.70
N GLY A 51 -10.26 -16.75 -0.25
CA GLY A 51 -9.13 -17.67 -0.13
C GLY A 51 -7.80 -16.93 0.00
N ALA A 52 -7.62 -15.81 -0.71
CA ALA A 52 -6.44 -14.96 -0.56
C ALA A 52 -6.32 -14.37 0.85
N ALA A 53 -7.42 -13.89 1.45
CA ALA A 53 -7.42 -13.38 2.82
C ALA A 53 -7.04 -14.46 3.84
N GLU A 54 -7.61 -15.66 3.69
CA GLU A 54 -7.30 -16.81 4.55
C GLU A 54 -5.82 -17.24 4.39
N ALA A 55 -5.31 -17.29 3.17
CA ALA A 55 -3.93 -17.66 2.88
C ALA A 55 -2.92 -16.62 3.42
N ALA A 56 -3.19 -15.32 3.24
CA ALA A 56 -2.35 -14.25 3.79
C ALA A 56 -2.30 -14.31 5.32
N LEU A 57 -3.46 -14.50 5.97
CA LEU A 57 -3.53 -14.65 7.43
C LEU A 57 -2.78 -15.90 7.90
N ALA A 58 -2.95 -17.03 7.22
CA ALA A 58 -2.25 -18.28 7.54
C ALA A 58 -0.73 -18.11 7.43
N ALA A 59 -0.24 -17.41 6.39
CA ALA A 59 1.19 -17.10 6.24
C ALA A 59 1.72 -16.23 7.38
N ALA A 60 0.97 -15.19 7.79
CA ALA A 60 1.33 -14.34 8.92
C ALA A 60 1.38 -15.11 10.24
N LEU A 61 0.41 -15.99 10.48
CA LEU A 61 0.35 -16.86 11.67
C LEU A 61 1.52 -17.84 11.70
N ALA A 62 1.82 -18.48 10.57
CA ALA A 62 2.94 -19.42 10.47
C ALA A 62 4.28 -18.72 10.75
N GLN A 63 4.49 -17.50 10.21
CA GLN A 63 5.69 -16.71 10.48
C GLN A 63 5.85 -16.37 11.97
N ALA A 64 4.73 -16.13 12.66
CA ALA A 64 4.73 -15.80 14.09
C ALA A 64 4.74 -17.04 15.02
N GLY A 65 4.58 -18.25 14.48
CA GLY A 65 4.42 -19.47 15.29
C GLY A 65 3.11 -19.52 16.09
N LEU A 66 2.05 -18.90 15.55
CA LEU A 66 0.73 -18.73 16.20
C LEU A 66 -0.36 -19.50 15.46
N GLY A 67 -1.45 -19.80 16.19
CA GLY A 67 -2.68 -20.35 15.63
C GLY A 67 -3.79 -19.31 15.46
N ARG A 68 -4.82 -19.64 14.68
CA ARG A 68 -5.98 -18.73 14.48
C ARG A 68 -6.67 -18.39 15.81
N GLY A 69 -6.68 -19.31 16.78
CA GLY A 69 -7.29 -19.11 18.10
C GLY A 69 -6.56 -18.11 18.99
N ASP A 70 -5.31 -17.77 18.67
CA ASP A 70 -4.52 -16.77 19.42
C ASP A 70 -4.91 -15.33 19.05
N VAL A 71 -5.58 -15.15 17.90
CA VAL A 71 -6.00 -13.83 17.42
C VAL A 71 -7.30 -13.42 18.08
N SER A 72 -7.23 -12.42 18.93
CA SER A 72 -8.38 -11.91 19.71
C SER A 72 -9.31 -10.99 18.90
N ARG A 73 -8.78 -10.27 17.89
CA ARG A 73 -9.54 -9.36 17.03
C ARG A 73 -8.96 -9.34 15.62
N LEU A 74 -9.86 -9.25 14.64
CA LEU A 74 -9.53 -9.18 13.22
C LEU A 74 -10.25 -8.00 12.57
N VAL A 75 -9.49 -7.12 11.93
CA VAL A 75 -10.04 -6.01 11.11
C VAL A 75 -9.65 -6.20 9.66
N ALA A 76 -10.61 -6.00 8.76
CA ALA A 76 -10.41 -6.06 7.32
C ALA A 76 -10.45 -4.68 6.68
N THR A 77 -9.61 -4.45 5.67
CA THR A 77 -9.56 -3.27 4.84
C THR A 77 -9.32 -3.63 3.37
N GLY A 78 -9.17 -2.63 2.52
CA GLY A 78 -8.98 -2.78 1.08
C GLY A 78 -10.28 -2.90 0.30
N TYR A 79 -10.13 -2.99 -1.02
CA TYR A 79 -11.25 -3.12 -1.95
C TYR A 79 -12.09 -4.38 -1.66
N GLY A 80 -11.42 -5.51 -1.41
CA GLY A 80 -12.04 -6.81 -1.16
C GLY A 80 -12.43 -7.07 0.30
N ARG A 81 -12.37 -6.09 1.22
CA ARG A 81 -12.61 -6.27 2.67
C ARG A 81 -13.92 -6.97 3.04
N ILE A 82 -14.93 -6.91 2.16
CA ILE A 82 -16.23 -7.55 2.38
C ILE A 82 -16.12 -9.09 2.32
N ALA A 83 -15.16 -9.62 1.55
CA ALA A 83 -14.92 -11.04 1.40
C ALA A 83 -14.27 -11.69 2.64
N VAL A 84 -13.70 -10.90 3.55
CA VAL A 84 -13.00 -11.41 4.74
C VAL A 84 -13.99 -11.97 5.75
N THR A 85 -14.00 -13.29 5.91
CA THR A 85 -14.85 -14.00 6.88
C THR A 85 -14.30 -13.83 8.30
N GLY A 86 -15.19 -13.65 9.28
CA GLY A 86 -14.80 -13.52 10.69
C GLY A 86 -14.07 -12.22 11.04
N ALA A 87 -14.11 -11.20 10.18
CA ALA A 87 -13.65 -9.88 10.55
C ALA A 87 -14.63 -9.22 11.52
N ASP A 88 -14.12 -8.77 12.68
CA ASP A 88 -14.89 -8.04 13.69
C ASP A 88 -15.34 -6.68 13.19
N GLN A 89 -14.48 -6.02 12.36
CA GLN A 89 -14.77 -4.74 11.75
C GLN A 89 -14.20 -4.66 10.32
N ARG A 90 -14.80 -3.79 9.52
CA ARG A 90 -14.34 -3.43 8.18
C ARG A 90 -14.15 -1.93 8.11
N ILE A 91 -12.93 -1.50 7.86
CA ILE A 91 -12.51 -0.09 7.88
C ILE A 91 -12.05 0.30 6.48
N THR A 92 -12.22 1.58 6.12
CA THR A 92 -11.78 2.09 4.82
C THR A 92 -10.26 2.05 4.69
N GLU A 93 -9.79 1.79 3.50
CA GLU A 93 -8.37 1.72 3.17
C GLU A 93 -7.64 3.05 3.46
N ILE A 94 -8.28 4.20 3.22
CA ILE A 94 -7.70 5.52 3.53
C ILE A 94 -7.28 5.59 5.00
N THR A 95 -8.17 5.19 5.91
CA THR A 95 -7.89 5.19 7.35
C THR A 95 -6.77 4.21 7.71
N CYS A 96 -6.79 3.00 7.14
CA CYS A 96 -5.80 1.99 7.45
C CYS A 96 -4.42 2.34 6.88
N HIS A 97 -4.32 2.77 5.61
CA HIS A 97 -3.04 3.21 5.04
C HIS A 97 -2.45 4.40 5.81
N ALA A 98 -3.26 5.38 6.20
CA ALA A 98 -2.82 6.51 7.04
C ALA A 98 -2.18 6.03 8.35
N ARG A 99 -2.87 5.13 9.06
CA ARG A 99 -2.42 4.61 10.35
C ARG A 99 -1.17 3.76 10.25
N GLY A 100 -1.15 2.83 9.28
CA GLY A 100 0.01 1.96 9.05
C GLY A 100 1.24 2.73 8.61
N ALA A 101 1.09 3.65 7.66
CA ALA A 101 2.18 4.53 7.24
C ALA A 101 2.71 5.38 8.40
N ARG A 102 1.83 5.90 9.26
CA ARG A 102 2.23 6.69 10.42
C ARG A 102 2.98 5.89 11.47
N LEU A 103 2.62 4.61 11.68
CA LEU A 103 3.39 3.72 12.57
C LEU A 103 4.78 3.45 11.99
N LEU A 104 4.85 3.12 10.69
CA LEU A 104 6.11 2.78 10.01
C LEU A 104 7.03 3.99 9.84
N LEU A 105 6.46 5.16 9.58
CA LEU A 105 7.13 6.40 9.23
C LEU A 105 6.54 7.58 10.04
N PRO A 106 6.87 7.71 11.33
CA PRO A 106 6.25 8.67 12.23
C PRO A 106 6.34 10.15 11.81
N ALA A 107 7.29 10.49 10.95
CA ALA A 107 7.45 11.85 10.43
C ALA A 107 6.48 12.19 9.28
N ALA A 108 5.83 11.20 8.66
CA ALA A 108 5.02 11.41 7.46
C ALA A 108 3.85 12.39 7.70
N ARG A 109 3.69 13.32 6.75
CA ARG A 109 2.58 14.29 6.68
C ARG A 109 1.71 14.04 5.46
N THR A 110 2.26 13.40 4.46
CA THR A 110 1.55 12.93 3.27
C THR A 110 1.92 11.47 3.03
N VAL A 111 0.95 10.65 2.70
CA VAL A 111 1.15 9.27 2.27
C VAL A 111 0.71 9.17 0.83
N ILE A 112 1.61 8.78 -0.06
CA ILE A 112 1.32 8.42 -1.44
C ILE A 112 1.31 6.89 -1.48
N ASP A 113 0.15 6.31 -1.75
CA ASP A 113 0.00 4.87 -1.92
C ASP A 113 -0.33 4.57 -3.37
N ILE A 114 0.53 3.79 -4.03
CA ILE A 114 0.29 3.35 -5.40
C ILE A 114 0.19 1.84 -5.41
N GLY A 115 -1.06 1.38 -5.50
CA GLY A 115 -1.44 -0.02 -5.54
C GLY A 115 -1.42 -0.62 -6.94
N GLY A 116 -2.07 -1.77 -7.06
CA GLY A 116 -2.22 -2.47 -8.32
C GLY A 116 -3.12 -1.76 -9.33
N GLN A 117 -4.28 -1.27 -8.91
CA GLN A 117 -5.28 -0.66 -9.80
C GLN A 117 -5.70 0.75 -9.39
N ASP A 118 -5.24 1.24 -8.27
CA ASP A 118 -5.56 2.55 -7.75
C ASP A 118 -4.31 3.29 -7.24
N SER A 119 -4.46 4.59 -7.04
CA SER A 119 -3.47 5.41 -6.37
C SER A 119 -4.16 6.40 -5.43
N LYS A 120 -3.57 6.61 -4.27
CA LYS A 120 -4.12 7.45 -3.20
C LYS A 120 -3.06 8.42 -2.70
N VAL A 121 -3.49 9.62 -2.37
CA VAL A 121 -2.71 10.59 -1.60
C VAL A 121 -3.52 10.93 -0.38
N ILE A 122 -2.94 10.77 0.80
CA ILE A 122 -3.59 10.98 2.09
C ILE A 122 -2.78 12.02 2.85
N VAL A 123 -3.42 13.09 3.28
CA VAL A 123 -2.79 14.18 4.03
C VAL A 123 -3.11 14.04 5.52
N LEU A 124 -2.07 14.17 6.35
CA LEU A 124 -2.14 13.94 7.78
C LEU A 124 -1.85 15.23 8.57
N ASP A 125 -2.60 15.44 9.66
CA ASP A 125 -2.27 16.46 10.64
C ASP A 125 -1.05 16.05 11.50
N ALA A 126 -0.64 16.92 12.43
CA ALA A 126 0.49 16.63 13.34
C ALA A 126 0.24 15.38 14.21
N GLY A 127 -1.01 15.10 14.53
CA GLY A 127 -1.42 13.93 15.30
C GLY A 127 -1.52 12.65 14.47
N GLY A 128 -1.34 12.73 13.14
CA GLY A 128 -1.46 11.58 12.22
C GLY A 128 -2.89 11.28 11.82
N ARG A 129 -3.85 12.19 12.04
CA ARG A 129 -5.23 12.03 11.59
C ARG A 129 -5.35 12.48 10.14
N VAL A 130 -6.18 11.80 9.37
CA VAL A 130 -6.49 12.18 7.99
C VAL A 130 -7.25 13.50 7.99
N VAL A 131 -6.73 14.49 7.27
CA VAL A 131 -7.37 15.80 7.09
C VAL A 131 -7.91 15.99 5.67
N ASP A 132 -7.26 15.36 4.68
CA ASP A 132 -7.74 15.34 3.30
C ASP A 132 -7.18 14.12 2.56
N PHE A 133 -7.79 13.77 1.44
CA PHE A 133 -7.28 12.74 0.54
C PHE A 133 -7.75 12.94 -0.89
N ALA A 134 -6.96 12.45 -1.82
CA ALA A 134 -7.35 12.33 -3.22
C ALA A 134 -7.05 10.90 -3.70
N MET A 135 -7.92 10.36 -4.55
CA MET A 135 -7.82 8.99 -5.02
C MET A 135 -8.11 8.91 -6.52
N ASN A 136 -7.43 8.00 -7.20
CA ASN A 136 -7.73 7.56 -8.54
C ASN A 136 -7.96 6.04 -8.50
N ASP A 137 -9.22 5.63 -8.54
CA ASP A 137 -9.70 4.25 -8.47
C ASP A 137 -10.43 3.80 -9.74
N LYS A 138 -10.53 4.69 -10.75
CA LYS A 138 -11.29 4.43 -11.97
C LYS A 138 -10.42 4.26 -13.21
N CYS A 139 -9.11 4.49 -13.09
CA CYS A 139 -8.22 4.46 -14.24
C CYS A 139 -6.88 3.85 -13.82
N ALA A 140 -6.45 2.80 -14.53
CA ALA A 140 -5.18 2.13 -14.27
C ALA A 140 -3.94 2.99 -14.56
N ALA A 141 -4.09 4.10 -15.29
CA ALA A 141 -2.99 5.00 -15.61
C ALA A 141 -2.30 5.52 -14.33
N GLY A 142 -1.01 5.28 -14.22
CA GLY A 142 -0.22 5.67 -13.06
C GLY A 142 -0.28 4.69 -11.88
N THR A 143 -0.72 3.45 -12.11
CA THR A 143 -0.78 2.37 -11.11
C THR A 143 0.15 1.20 -11.45
N GLY A 144 0.24 0.20 -10.59
CA GLY A 144 1.00 -1.01 -10.86
C GLY A 144 0.56 -1.72 -12.14
N ARG A 145 -0.75 -1.77 -12.41
CA ARG A 145 -1.29 -2.38 -13.64
C ARG A 145 -0.83 -1.67 -14.92
N PHE A 146 -0.70 -0.34 -14.89
CA PHE A 146 -0.12 0.39 -16.00
C PHE A 146 1.32 -0.07 -16.27
N LEU A 147 2.15 -0.16 -15.24
CA LEU A 147 3.53 -0.61 -15.38
C LEU A 147 3.64 -2.06 -15.86
N GLU A 148 2.75 -2.96 -15.40
CA GLU A 148 2.69 -4.34 -15.87
C GLU A 148 2.41 -4.43 -17.37
N VAL A 149 1.41 -3.70 -17.87
CA VAL A 149 1.06 -3.67 -19.30
C VAL A 149 2.23 -3.11 -20.12
N MET A 150 2.86 -2.04 -19.66
CA MET A 150 3.99 -1.42 -20.35
C MET A 150 5.23 -2.34 -20.34
N ALA A 151 5.50 -3.03 -19.23
CA ALA A 151 6.59 -4.00 -19.14
C ALA A 151 6.39 -5.15 -20.14
N ALA A 152 5.17 -5.67 -20.24
CA ALA A 152 4.81 -6.69 -21.21
C ALA A 152 4.98 -6.23 -22.67
N ALA A 153 4.51 -5.02 -23.01
CA ALA A 153 4.66 -4.43 -24.33
C ALA A 153 6.14 -4.24 -24.72
N LEU A 154 6.98 -3.85 -23.74
CA LEU A 154 8.43 -3.67 -23.93
C LEU A 154 9.20 -5.01 -23.95
N GLY A 155 8.58 -6.14 -23.56
CA GLY A 155 9.25 -7.42 -23.42
C GLY A 155 10.31 -7.43 -22.31
N VAL A 156 10.04 -6.77 -21.18
CA VAL A 156 10.93 -6.69 -20.01
C VAL A 156 10.20 -7.18 -18.75
N ALA A 157 10.95 -7.65 -17.76
CA ALA A 157 10.36 -7.95 -16.45
C ALA A 157 10.00 -6.65 -15.72
N LEU A 158 8.85 -6.65 -15.01
CA LEU A 158 8.40 -5.50 -14.23
C LEU A 158 9.47 -5.04 -13.22
N ASP A 159 10.10 -5.99 -12.53
CA ASP A 159 11.12 -5.72 -11.53
C ASP A 159 12.42 -5.14 -12.12
N ASP A 160 12.65 -5.34 -13.43
CA ASP A 160 13.81 -4.78 -14.13
C ASP A 160 13.62 -3.31 -14.54
N MET A 161 12.40 -2.81 -14.57
CA MET A 161 12.13 -1.45 -15.07
C MET A 161 12.92 -0.39 -14.31
N GLY A 162 13.01 -0.49 -12.98
CA GLY A 162 13.78 0.46 -12.16
C GLY A 162 15.27 0.48 -12.49
N ARG A 163 15.87 -0.69 -12.71
CA ARG A 163 17.29 -0.83 -13.11
C ARG A 163 17.54 -0.25 -14.51
N ARG A 164 16.64 -0.52 -15.45
CA ARG A 164 16.72 0.00 -16.83
C ARG A 164 16.56 1.51 -16.88
N ASP A 165 15.64 2.07 -16.08
CA ASP A 165 15.52 3.52 -15.88
C ASP A 165 16.86 4.15 -15.48
N ALA A 166 17.56 3.55 -14.52
CA ALA A 166 18.85 4.06 -14.06
C ALA A 166 19.93 4.06 -15.15
N ALA A 167 19.85 3.15 -16.12
CA ALA A 167 20.78 3.04 -17.24
C ALA A 167 20.42 3.96 -18.42
N ALA A 168 19.24 4.57 -18.43
CA ALA A 168 18.79 5.40 -19.55
C ALA A 168 19.59 6.71 -19.64
N HIS A 169 20.01 7.10 -20.87
CA HIS A 169 20.70 8.38 -21.14
C HIS A 169 19.74 9.55 -21.36
N GLY A 170 18.42 9.31 -21.43
CA GLY A 170 17.37 10.31 -21.61
C GLY A 170 16.00 9.70 -21.39
N ALA A 171 14.94 10.48 -21.54
CA ALA A 171 13.56 10.05 -21.49
C ALA A 171 12.85 10.32 -22.81
N VAL A 172 12.07 9.37 -23.30
CA VAL A 172 11.13 9.60 -24.40
C VAL A 172 9.82 10.13 -23.80
N SER A 173 9.28 11.21 -24.34
CA SER A 173 8.01 11.74 -23.88
C SER A 173 6.87 10.77 -24.18
N ILE A 174 6.07 10.44 -23.17
CA ILE A 174 4.84 9.64 -23.33
C ILE A 174 3.65 10.59 -23.27
N SER A 175 2.95 10.71 -24.39
CA SER A 175 1.84 11.66 -24.53
C SER A 175 0.54 11.11 -24.00
N SER A 176 0.33 9.80 -24.09
CA SER A 176 -0.93 9.14 -23.75
C SER A 176 -0.98 8.75 -22.28
N MET A 177 -2.00 9.24 -21.59
CA MET A 177 -2.25 8.90 -20.18
C MET A 177 -3.12 7.65 -20.01
N CYS A 178 -3.95 7.31 -20.98
CA CYS A 178 -4.76 6.10 -20.95
C CYS A 178 -3.89 4.88 -21.25
N THR A 179 -3.99 3.83 -20.43
CA THR A 179 -3.18 2.61 -20.57
C THR A 179 -3.24 2.00 -21.97
N VAL A 180 -4.42 1.96 -22.59
CA VAL A 180 -4.61 1.39 -23.94
C VAL A 180 -3.88 2.20 -25.01
N PHE A 181 -3.98 3.53 -24.96
CA PHE A 181 -3.30 4.40 -25.92
C PHE A 181 -1.80 4.48 -25.64
N ALA A 182 -1.38 4.45 -24.38
CA ALA A 182 0.04 4.39 -24.02
C ALA A 182 0.70 3.10 -24.50
N GLU A 183 0.00 1.97 -24.45
CA GLU A 183 0.50 0.70 -25.01
C GLU A 183 0.74 0.83 -26.52
N SER A 184 -0.21 1.39 -27.27
CA SER A 184 -0.08 1.62 -28.72
C SER A 184 1.06 2.61 -29.01
N GLU A 185 1.24 3.65 -28.20
CA GLU A 185 2.34 4.60 -28.32
C GLU A 185 3.69 3.93 -28.07
N VAL A 186 3.81 3.09 -27.03
CA VAL A 186 5.03 2.32 -26.74
C VAL A 186 5.38 1.39 -27.89
N VAL A 187 4.41 0.69 -28.50
CA VAL A 187 4.63 -0.17 -29.69
C VAL A 187 5.17 0.67 -30.86
N SER A 188 4.61 1.86 -31.07
CA SER A 188 5.09 2.79 -32.13
C SER A 188 6.52 3.28 -31.88
N LEU A 189 6.86 3.60 -30.62
CA LEU A 189 8.21 4.02 -30.24
C LEU A 189 9.23 2.88 -30.43
N ILE A 190 8.85 1.63 -30.12
CA ILE A 190 9.69 0.44 -30.39
C ILE A 190 9.91 0.30 -31.90
N ALA A 191 8.87 0.46 -32.71
CA ALA A 191 8.99 0.39 -34.17
C ALA A 191 9.87 1.51 -34.74
N ALA A 192 9.87 2.68 -34.11
CA ALA A 192 10.77 3.81 -34.41
C ALA A 192 12.20 3.62 -33.87
N GLN A 193 12.51 2.44 -33.30
CA GLN A 193 13.81 2.10 -32.72
C GLN A 193 14.27 3.01 -31.56
N GLU A 194 13.34 3.61 -30.86
CA GLU A 194 13.67 4.36 -29.64
C GLU A 194 14.25 3.41 -28.57
N PRO A 195 15.28 3.86 -27.81
CA PRO A 195 15.90 3.04 -26.79
C PRO A 195 14.87 2.64 -25.71
N ARG A 196 14.72 1.33 -25.48
CA ARG A 196 13.75 0.82 -24.50
C ARG A 196 13.90 1.43 -23.10
N ASP A 197 15.15 1.67 -22.66
CA ASP A 197 15.43 2.26 -21.35
C ASP A 197 14.97 3.72 -21.30
N ALA A 198 15.05 4.47 -22.41
CA ALA A 198 14.52 5.82 -22.51
C ALA A 198 12.97 5.85 -22.51
N ILE A 199 12.33 4.85 -23.15
CA ILE A 199 10.87 4.69 -23.07
C ILE A 199 10.45 4.38 -21.62
N ILE A 200 11.13 3.46 -20.93
CA ILE A 200 10.87 3.12 -19.52
C ILE A 200 10.98 4.36 -18.64
N ARG A 201 12.02 5.18 -18.81
CA ARG A 201 12.16 6.43 -18.06
C ARG A 201 10.99 7.38 -18.31
N GLY A 202 10.57 7.54 -19.56
CA GLY A 202 9.40 8.36 -19.90
C GLY A 202 8.11 7.87 -19.25
N LEU A 203 7.90 6.53 -19.20
CA LEU A 203 6.76 5.93 -18.51
C LEU A 203 6.78 6.22 -17.00
N HIS A 204 7.95 6.13 -16.34
CA HIS A 204 8.09 6.48 -14.92
C HIS A 204 7.82 7.96 -14.67
N GLU A 205 8.28 8.86 -15.57
CA GLU A 205 8.01 10.29 -15.48
C GLU A 205 6.52 10.61 -15.66
N ALA A 206 5.82 9.92 -16.57
CA ALA A 206 4.38 10.05 -16.75
C ALA A 206 3.59 9.60 -15.49
N VAL A 207 4.00 8.49 -14.86
CA VAL A 207 3.42 8.05 -13.57
C VAL A 207 3.66 9.09 -12.47
N ALA A 208 4.89 9.62 -12.39
CA ALA A 208 5.26 10.62 -11.39
C ALA A 208 4.50 11.95 -11.59
N GLU A 209 4.30 12.40 -12.82
CA GLU A 209 3.52 13.59 -13.13
C GLU A 209 2.08 13.47 -12.66
N ARG A 210 1.44 12.34 -12.97
CA ARG A 210 0.05 12.07 -12.55
C ARG A 210 -0.07 12.01 -11.03
N THR A 211 0.86 11.33 -10.37
CA THR A 211 0.88 11.21 -8.90
C THR A 211 1.12 12.56 -8.23
N ALA A 212 2.03 13.39 -8.77
CA ALA A 212 2.28 14.73 -8.27
C ALA A 212 1.06 15.65 -8.43
N ALA A 213 0.33 15.55 -9.55
CA ALA A 213 -0.92 16.27 -9.72
C ALA A 213 -1.99 15.84 -8.69
N LEU A 214 -2.07 14.53 -8.38
CA LEU A 214 -2.94 14.01 -7.33
C LEU A 214 -2.52 14.56 -5.95
N CYS A 215 -1.22 14.60 -5.68
CA CYS A 215 -0.64 15.15 -4.45
C CYS A 215 -0.97 16.65 -4.28
N ALA A 216 -0.82 17.43 -5.34
CA ALA A 216 -1.16 18.86 -5.34
C ALA A 216 -2.66 19.08 -5.07
N ARG A 217 -3.53 18.26 -5.67
CA ARG A 217 -4.98 18.33 -5.47
C ARG A 217 -5.40 18.06 -4.02
N ALA A 218 -4.71 17.14 -3.33
CA ALA A 218 -4.96 16.82 -1.93
C ALA A 218 -4.30 17.82 -0.96
N GLY A 219 -3.49 18.78 -1.45
CA GLY A 219 -2.73 19.67 -0.57
C GLY A 219 -1.57 18.98 0.16
N GLY A 220 -1.02 17.94 -0.45
CA GLY A 220 0.08 17.17 0.15
C GLY A 220 1.35 18.00 0.35
N ALA A 221 2.00 17.82 1.51
CA ALA A 221 3.20 18.52 1.93
C ALA A 221 4.22 17.55 2.56
N PRO A 222 5.53 17.86 2.47
CA PRO A 222 6.57 17.06 3.11
C PRO A 222 6.44 17.03 4.65
N PRO A 223 6.98 15.98 5.30
CA PRO A 223 7.60 14.77 4.74
C PRO A 223 6.61 13.83 4.08
N VAL A 224 6.97 13.29 2.92
CA VAL A 224 6.12 12.42 2.09
C VAL A 224 6.54 10.97 2.24
N ALA A 225 5.63 10.11 2.67
CA ALA A 225 5.79 8.66 2.66
C ALA A 225 5.28 8.08 1.33
N MET A 226 5.92 7.02 0.82
CA MET A 226 5.40 6.24 -0.30
C MET A 226 5.21 4.79 0.13
N THR A 227 4.01 4.26 -0.14
CA THR A 227 3.56 2.89 0.15
C THR A 227 2.97 2.24 -1.10
N GLY A 228 2.55 0.98 -0.98
CA GLY A 228 2.04 0.18 -2.09
C GLY A 228 3.14 -0.49 -2.91
N GLY A 229 2.74 -1.37 -3.83
CA GLY A 229 3.68 -2.18 -4.61
C GLY A 229 4.62 -1.38 -5.51
N VAL A 230 4.16 -0.25 -6.03
CA VAL A 230 4.95 0.62 -6.92
C VAL A 230 6.09 1.33 -6.19
N ALA A 231 6.05 1.44 -4.86
CA ALA A 231 7.16 1.97 -4.06
C ALA A 231 8.44 1.12 -4.14
N LYS A 232 8.35 -0.11 -4.63
CA LYS A 232 9.50 -0.99 -4.92
C LYS A 232 10.21 -0.63 -6.24
N ASN A 233 9.55 0.13 -7.12
CA ASN A 233 10.15 0.55 -8.39
C ASN A 233 10.99 1.82 -8.20
N ALA A 234 12.31 1.67 -8.15
CA ALA A 234 13.25 2.78 -7.92
C ALA A 234 13.16 3.88 -9.00
N GLY A 235 12.77 3.55 -10.23
CA GLY A 235 12.59 4.52 -11.32
C GLY A 235 11.40 5.45 -11.07
N VAL A 236 10.27 4.90 -10.62
CA VAL A 236 9.09 5.70 -10.22
C VAL A 236 9.42 6.57 -9.00
N VAL A 237 10.10 5.99 -8.01
CA VAL A 237 10.53 6.73 -6.80
C VAL A 237 11.40 7.92 -7.20
N ARG A 238 12.45 7.70 -8.02
CA ARG A 238 13.34 8.74 -8.54
C ARG A 238 12.55 9.85 -9.26
N ALA A 239 11.67 9.46 -10.18
CA ALA A 239 10.90 10.41 -10.97
C ALA A 239 9.96 11.25 -10.09
N LEU A 240 9.34 10.61 -9.09
CA LEU A 240 8.42 11.27 -8.16
C LEU A 240 9.16 12.21 -7.19
N GLU A 241 10.32 11.81 -6.68
CA GLU A 241 11.20 12.68 -5.87
C GLU A 241 11.61 13.94 -6.65
N ALA A 242 12.02 13.77 -7.92
CA ALA A 242 12.38 14.88 -8.79
C ALA A 242 11.19 15.83 -9.02
N ARG A 243 9.99 15.29 -9.24
CA ARG A 243 8.77 16.06 -9.51
C ARG A 243 8.26 16.80 -8.28
N LEU A 244 8.28 16.16 -7.11
CA LEU A 244 7.87 16.73 -5.83
C LEU A 244 8.96 17.60 -5.17
N LYS A 245 10.19 17.55 -5.66
CA LYS A 245 11.38 18.23 -5.11
C LYS A 245 11.61 17.89 -3.63
N THR A 246 11.34 16.65 -3.27
CA THR A 246 11.52 16.13 -1.91
C THR A 246 11.90 14.65 -1.93
N ARG A 247 12.64 14.19 -0.91
CA ARG A 247 12.91 12.77 -0.74
C ARG A 247 11.66 12.07 -0.21
N LEU A 248 11.45 10.84 -0.68
CA LEU A 248 10.37 9.99 -0.22
C LEU A 248 10.83 9.09 0.92
N LEU A 249 10.01 8.98 1.95
CA LEU A 249 10.18 8.02 3.02
C LEU A 249 9.51 6.71 2.58
N ILE A 250 10.28 5.64 2.45
CA ILE A 250 9.78 4.32 2.02
C ILE A 250 10.06 3.33 3.14
N PRO A 251 9.03 2.64 3.67
CA PRO A 251 9.26 1.60 4.67
C PRO A 251 9.87 0.35 4.01
N PRO A 252 10.53 -0.53 4.77
CA PRO A 252 11.11 -1.78 4.25
C PRO A 252 10.11 -2.62 3.46
N ASP A 253 8.89 -2.77 3.97
CA ASP A 253 7.78 -3.48 3.33
C ASP A 253 6.63 -2.52 3.00
N PRO A 254 6.71 -1.77 1.90
CA PRO A 254 5.76 -0.70 1.61
C PRO A 254 4.33 -1.18 1.34
N GLN A 255 4.12 -2.46 1.03
CA GLN A 255 2.79 -3.04 0.80
C GLN A 255 2.03 -3.34 2.10
N MET A 256 2.74 -3.43 3.24
CA MET A 256 2.14 -3.83 4.51
C MET A 256 1.35 -2.72 5.22
N ALA A 257 1.42 -1.47 4.73
CA ALA A 257 0.85 -0.32 5.43
C ALA A 257 -0.66 -0.46 5.70
N GLY A 258 -1.44 -0.94 4.73
CA GLY A 258 -2.88 -1.16 4.89
C GLY A 258 -3.20 -2.22 5.94
N ALA A 259 -2.55 -3.38 5.87
CA ALA A 259 -2.75 -4.48 6.82
C ALA A 259 -2.31 -4.11 8.25
N ILE A 260 -1.16 -3.43 8.39
CA ILE A 260 -0.69 -2.91 9.68
C ILE A 260 -1.68 -1.90 10.26
N GLY A 261 -2.20 -0.99 9.43
CA GLY A 261 -3.20 -0.02 9.86
C GLY A 261 -4.52 -0.66 10.28
N ALA A 262 -4.95 -1.73 9.61
CA ALA A 262 -6.11 -2.52 10.01
C ALA A 262 -5.86 -3.24 11.36
N ALA A 263 -4.67 -3.80 11.57
CA ALA A 263 -4.29 -4.41 12.85
C ALA A 263 -4.22 -3.37 13.99
N LEU A 264 -3.78 -2.14 13.72
CA LEU A 264 -3.84 -1.02 14.69
C LEU A 264 -5.29 -0.68 15.07
N ALA A 265 -6.20 -0.72 14.10
CA ALA A 265 -7.62 -0.50 14.39
C ALA A 265 -8.21 -1.64 15.26
N ALA A 266 -7.77 -2.88 15.03
CA ALA A 266 -8.14 -4.02 15.88
C ALA A 266 -7.62 -3.84 17.31
N ALA A 267 -6.40 -3.29 17.48
CA ALA A 267 -5.82 -2.98 18.79
C ALA A 267 -6.64 -1.96 19.58
N ASP A 268 -7.09 -0.87 18.94
CA ASP A 268 -7.93 0.14 19.59
C ASP A 268 -9.26 -0.45 20.04
N ALA A 269 -9.87 -1.30 19.22
CA ALA A 269 -11.13 -1.97 19.56
C ALA A 269 -10.97 -2.96 20.71
N ALA A 270 -9.79 -3.58 20.86
CA ALA A 270 -9.47 -4.46 21.97
C ALA A 270 -9.24 -3.69 23.29
N ALA A 271 -8.73 -2.47 23.21
CA ALA A 271 -8.49 -1.59 24.37
C ALA A 271 -9.78 -0.91 24.90
N SER A 272 -10.80 -0.79 24.05
CA SER A 272 -12.10 -0.18 24.46
C SER A 272 -12.96 -1.24 25.12
N PRO A 273 -13.46 -1.03 26.36
CA PRO A 273 -14.40 -1.97 26.98
C PRO A 273 -15.66 -2.08 26.10
N THR A 274 -16.08 -3.31 25.85
CA THR A 274 -17.32 -3.62 25.13
C THR A 274 -18.47 -2.86 25.73
N ARG A 275 -19.03 -1.89 24.98
CA ARG A 275 -20.29 -1.24 25.35
C ARG A 275 -21.35 -2.36 25.35
N PRO A 276 -22.05 -2.59 26.49
CA PRO A 276 -23.10 -3.59 26.49
C PRO A 276 -24.12 -3.27 25.40
N ALA A 277 -24.61 -4.32 24.73
CA ALA A 277 -25.67 -4.19 23.75
C ALA A 277 -26.85 -3.43 24.40
N PRO A 278 -27.51 -2.49 23.67
CA PRO A 278 -28.74 -1.89 24.18
C PRO A 278 -29.74 -3.03 24.42
N GLY A 279 -30.24 -3.09 25.65
CA GLY A 279 -31.10 -4.14 26.13
C GLY A 279 -32.29 -4.38 25.21
N SER A 280 -32.60 -5.66 25.03
CA SER A 280 -33.80 -6.23 24.46
C SER A 280 -35.08 -5.63 25.02
#